data_db574ebcb39b6462eb5e97ed89d09e93
#
_entry.id   db574ebcb39b6462eb5e97ed89d09e93
#
_cell.length_a   1.000
_cell.length_b   1.000
_cell.length_c   1.000
_cell.angle_alpha   90.00
_cell.angle_beta   90.00
_cell.angle_gamma   90.00
#
_symmetry.space_group_name_H-M   'P 1'
#
loop_
_entity.id
_entity.type
_entity.pdbx_description
1 polymer ?
#
loop_
_entity_poly.entity_id
_entity_poly.type
_entity_poly.pdbx_seq_one_letter_code
_entity_poly.pdbx_strand_id
1 'polypeptide(L)'
;MKTYLTKKKIGKIKLNGTVDITDPGYSKTSGFRMDKVKIKPGEYDCCAWIGETKEDGERVGIIGIYLDGTIPAQNSMKEVGSISVDAGLAGFFYDKPDYNDEEWGKFCRQTHRGLAWINKDGFFSSSGYGDGFYPVYAKRNQGRKITALEIRF
;
A
#
# COMPACT_ATOMS: atom_id res chain seq x y z
N MET A 1 4.36 -22.52 7.47
CA MET A 1 3.89 -22.87 6.12
C MET A 1 4.28 -21.74 5.17
N LYS A 2 5.00 -22.06 4.10
CA LYS A 2 5.36 -21.05 3.11
C LYS A 2 4.13 -20.70 2.28
N THR A 3 3.70 -19.46 2.31
CA THR A 3 2.66 -18.94 1.44
C THR A 3 3.31 -18.44 0.16
N TYR A 4 2.95 -19.01 -0.96
CA TYR A 4 3.40 -18.49 -2.25
C TYR A 4 2.52 -17.33 -2.67
N LEU A 5 3.14 -16.18 -2.93
CA LEU A 5 2.44 -15.00 -3.38
C LEU A 5 2.50 -14.89 -4.90
N THR A 6 1.36 -14.61 -5.51
CA THR A 6 1.26 -14.35 -6.93
C THR A 6 1.06 -12.86 -7.16
N LYS A 7 1.90 -12.29 -8.02
CA LYS A 7 1.83 -10.86 -8.36
C LYS A 7 0.65 -10.58 -9.29
N LYS A 8 -0.13 -9.56 -8.94
CA LYS A 8 -1.15 -9.00 -9.81
C LYS A 8 -0.90 -7.50 -9.98
N LYS A 9 -0.68 -7.06 -11.22
CA LYS A 9 -0.59 -5.64 -11.53
C LYS A 9 -1.99 -5.05 -11.55
N ILE A 10 -2.22 -4.00 -10.75
CA ILE A 10 -3.52 -3.34 -10.64
C ILE A 10 -3.59 -2.14 -11.58
N GLY A 11 -2.51 -1.43 -11.77
CA GLY A 11 -2.44 -0.26 -12.63
C GLY A 11 -1.20 0.57 -12.35
N LYS A 12 -1.32 1.87 -12.63
CA LYS A 12 -0.22 2.83 -12.45
C LYS A 12 -0.72 4.09 -11.77
N ILE A 13 0.15 4.70 -10.97
CA ILE A 13 -0.08 6.03 -10.39
C ILE A 13 1.13 6.92 -10.65
N LYS A 14 0.90 8.21 -10.82
CA LYS A 14 1.96 9.20 -10.97
C LYS A 14 2.15 9.95 -9.65
N LEU A 15 3.37 9.92 -9.12
CA LEU A 15 3.71 10.58 -7.86
C LEU A 15 4.67 11.73 -8.10
N ASN A 16 4.48 12.82 -7.37
CA ASN A 16 5.21 14.08 -7.59
C ASN A 16 6.33 14.30 -6.57
N GLY A 17 6.72 13.28 -5.83
CA GLY A 17 7.85 13.36 -4.90
C GLY A 17 7.53 13.04 -3.46
N THR A 18 6.26 12.89 -3.09
CA THR A 18 5.83 12.44 -1.77
C THR A 18 4.66 11.47 -1.85
N VAL A 19 4.51 10.65 -0.84
CA VAL A 19 3.39 9.72 -0.70
C VAL A 19 3.06 9.55 0.79
N ASP A 20 1.78 9.46 1.11
CA ASP A 20 1.31 9.12 2.45
C ASP A 20 0.98 7.64 2.49
N ILE A 21 1.40 6.95 3.56
CA ILE A 21 1.17 5.51 3.74
C ILE A 21 0.36 5.33 5.01
N THR A 22 -0.86 4.82 4.88
CA THR A 22 -1.77 4.78 6.03
C THR A 22 -3.00 3.91 5.77
N ASP A 23 -3.69 3.58 6.86
CA ASP A 23 -5.08 3.15 6.82
C ASP A 23 -5.95 4.30 6.30
N PRO A 24 -6.79 4.07 5.27
CA PRO A 24 -7.68 5.11 4.74
C PRO A 24 -8.65 5.71 5.76
N GLY A 25 -9.02 4.95 6.79
CA GLY A 25 -9.95 5.40 7.82
C GLY A 25 -9.35 6.36 8.83
N TYR A 26 -8.04 6.54 8.85
CA TYR A 26 -7.41 7.43 9.82
C TYR A 26 -7.55 8.91 9.44
N SER A 27 -7.79 9.74 10.46
CA SER A 27 -7.59 11.19 10.36
C SER A 27 -6.10 11.51 10.52
N LYS A 28 -5.73 12.76 10.32
CA LYS A 28 -4.33 13.22 10.48
C LYS A 28 -3.78 13.01 11.88
N THR A 29 -4.64 12.85 12.89
CA THR A 29 -4.27 12.73 14.29
C THR A 29 -4.44 11.32 14.85
N SER A 30 -4.89 10.36 14.05
CA SER A 30 -5.17 9.01 14.52
C SER A 30 -4.23 7.97 13.92
N GLY A 31 -3.89 6.97 14.75
CA GLY A 31 -3.11 5.82 14.35
C GLY A 31 -1.65 6.12 14.03
N PHE A 32 -0.90 5.07 13.75
CA PHE A 32 0.46 5.17 13.23
C PHE A 32 0.41 5.19 11.71
N ARG A 33 0.96 6.23 11.12
CA ARG A 33 0.99 6.45 9.68
C ARG A 33 2.32 7.09 9.28
N MET A 34 2.67 6.96 8.01
CA MET A 34 3.85 7.60 7.46
C MET A 34 3.40 8.69 6.48
N ASP A 35 3.54 9.95 6.90
CA ASP A 35 3.14 11.10 6.10
C ASP A 35 4.31 11.66 5.31
N LYS A 36 4.03 12.09 4.08
CA LYS A 36 4.97 12.80 3.22
C LYS A 36 6.32 12.09 3.09
N VAL A 37 6.26 10.79 2.86
CA VAL A 37 7.45 10.00 2.57
C VAL A 37 8.04 10.47 1.25
N LYS A 38 9.29 10.91 1.27
CA LYS A 38 9.97 11.42 0.07
C LYS A 38 10.35 10.28 -0.85
N ILE A 39 9.94 10.37 -2.10
CA ILE A 39 10.20 9.38 -3.14
C ILE A 39 10.66 10.08 -4.41
N LYS A 40 11.29 9.32 -5.30
CA LYS A 40 11.61 9.84 -6.63
C LYS A 40 10.32 10.09 -7.40
N PRO A 41 10.13 11.29 -7.99
CA PRO A 41 8.95 11.56 -8.83
C PRO A 41 8.92 10.66 -10.05
N GLY A 42 7.73 10.26 -10.47
CA GLY A 42 7.55 9.47 -11.67
C GLY A 42 6.31 8.61 -11.65
N GLU A 43 6.22 7.71 -12.61
CA GLU A 43 5.13 6.77 -12.76
C GLU A 43 5.47 5.45 -12.06
N TYR A 44 4.59 5.02 -11.17
CA TYR A 44 4.78 3.81 -10.37
C TYR A 44 3.75 2.75 -10.75
N ASP A 45 4.22 1.54 -11.03
CA ASP A 45 3.34 0.38 -11.15
C ASP A 45 2.82 -0.01 -9.77
N CYS A 46 1.51 -0.23 -9.69
CA CYS A 46 0.84 -0.65 -8.47
C CYS A 46 0.54 -2.15 -8.55
N CYS A 47 1.11 -2.92 -7.65
CA CYS A 47 0.97 -4.38 -7.64
C CYS A 47 0.47 -4.88 -6.29
N ALA A 48 -0.37 -5.90 -6.33
CA ALA A 48 -0.76 -6.68 -5.17
C ALA A 48 -0.18 -8.09 -5.29
N TRP A 49 0.37 -8.59 -4.20
CA TRP A 49 0.90 -9.94 -4.10
C TRP A 49 -0.08 -10.75 -3.27
N ILE A 50 -0.74 -11.70 -3.91
CA ILE A 50 -1.88 -12.41 -3.34
C ILE A 50 -1.50 -13.85 -3.05
N GLY A 51 -1.73 -14.27 -1.81
CA GLY A 51 -1.60 -15.65 -1.38
C GLY A 51 -2.96 -16.30 -1.22
N GLU A 52 -3.00 -17.61 -1.32
CA GLU A 52 -4.21 -18.39 -1.09
C GLU A 52 -3.95 -19.45 -0.04
N THR A 53 -4.85 -19.54 0.93
CA THR A 53 -4.84 -20.59 1.94
C THR A 53 -6.16 -21.36 1.88
N LYS A 54 -6.15 -22.63 2.27
CA LYS A 54 -7.36 -23.46 2.30
C LYS A 54 -8.42 -22.92 3.27
N GLU A 55 -7.98 -22.28 4.35
CA GLU A 55 -8.86 -21.83 5.43
C GLU A 55 -9.40 -20.42 5.19
N ASP A 56 -8.59 -19.54 4.62
CA ASP A 56 -8.90 -18.12 4.54
C ASP A 56 -9.16 -17.60 3.12
N GLY A 57 -8.99 -18.46 2.10
CA GLY A 57 -9.10 -18.05 0.70
C GLY A 57 -7.97 -17.12 0.29
N GLU A 58 -8.25 -16.20 -0.64
CA GLU A 58 -7.28 -15.24 -1.14
C GLU A 58 -7.01 -14.14 -0.13
N ARG A 59 -5.73 -13.84 0.10
CA ARG A 59 -5.26 -12.79 1.01
C ARG A 59 -4.18 -11.95 0.33
N VAL A 60 -4.24 -10.65 0.52
CA VAL A 60 -3.16 -9.76 0.11
C VAL A 60 -2.02 -9.90 1.12
N GLY A 61 -0.87 -10.36 0.66
CA GLY A 61 0.33 -10.44 1.49
C GLY A 61 1.19 -9.20 1.42
N ILE A 62 1.25 -8.57 0.24
CA ILE A 62 2.05 -7.37 0.00
C ILE A 62 1.29 -6.49 -0.98
N ILE A 63 1.29 -5.18 -0.75
CA ILE A 63 1.05 -4.20 -1.82
C ILE A 63 2.28 -3.35 -2.01
N GLY A 64 2.60 -3.06 -3.27
CA GLY A 64 3.81 -2.31 -3.61
C GLY A 64 3.60 -1.34 -4.75
N ILE A 65 4.42 -0.30 -4.74
CA ILE A 65 4.54 0.66 -5.83
C ILE A 65 5.99 0.67 -6.31
N TYR A 66 6.19 0.62 -7.62
CA TYR A 66 7.50 0.40 -8.22
C TYR A 66 7.72 1.37 -9.38
N LEU A 67 8.75 2.21 -9.28
CA LEU A 67 9.06 3.20 -10.31
C LEU A 67 9.39 2.50 -11.62
N ASP A 68 8.72 2.94 -12.70
CA ASP A 68 8.90 2.42 -14.06
C ASP A 68 8.74 0.88 -14.16
N GLY A 69 7.99 0.30 -13.23
CA GLY A 69 7.73 -1.14 -13.21
C GLY A 69 8.90 -2.02 -12.78
N THR A 70 9.98 -1.43 -12.27
CA THR A 70 11.16 -2.20 -11.83
C THR A 70 10.95 -2.73 -10.42
N ILE A 71 10.71 -4.03 -10.30
CA ILE A 71 10.47 -4.70 -9.04
C ILE A 71 11.82 -5.22 -8.48
N PRO A 72 12.26 -4.70 -7.32
CA PRO A 72 13.50 -5.17 -6.71
C PRO A 72 13.32 -6.55 -6.07
N ALA A 73 14.42 -7.26 -5.86
CA ALA A 73 14.41 -8.47 -5.06
C ALA A 73 13.95 -8.14 -3.64
N GLN A 74 13.10 -8.99 -3.04
CA GLN A 74 12.51 -8.72 -1.73
C GLN A 74 13.57 -8.50 -0.64
N ASN A 75 14.65 -9.29 -0.67
CA ASN A 75 15.72 -9.17 0.31
C ASN A 75 16.60 -7.92 0.13
N SER A 76 16.45 -7.20 -0.99
CA SER A 76 17.17 -5.94 -1.24
C SER A 76 16.43 -4.73 -0.68
N MET A 77 15.19 -4.89 -0.26
CA MET A 77 14.39 -3.82 0.34
C MET A 77 14.60 -3.79 1.85
N LYS A 78 14.60 -2.59 2.42
CA LYS A 78 14.84 -2.39 3.85
C LYS A 78 13.62 -1.78 4.51
N GLU A 79 13.34 -2.21 5.74
CA GLU A 79 12.27 -1.64 6.54
C GLU A 79 12.58 -0.17 6.87
N VAL A 80 11.65 0.71 6.58
CA VAL A 80 11.79 2.16 6.80
C VAL A 80 10.79 2.69 7.80
N GLY A 81 9.83 1.89 8.22
CA GLY A 81 8.82 2.27 9.18
C GLY A 81 7.73 1.22 9.29
N SER A 82 6.65 1.60 9.94
CA SER A 82 5.47 0.76 10.08
C SER A 82 4.22 1.63 10.12
N ILE A 83 3.08 0.99 9.86
CA ILE A 83 1.77 1.61 9.99
C ILE A 83 0.88 0.73 10.84
N SER A 84 -0.08 1.34 11.53
CA SER A 84 -1.16 0.58 12.14
C SER A 84 -2.38 0.55 11.21
N VAL A 85 -3.17 -0.52 11.32
CA VAL A 85 -4.38 -0.71 10.52
C VAL A 85 -5.52 -1.03 11.46
N ASP A 86 -6.62 -0.32 11.33
CA ASP A 86 -7.81 -0.45 12.17
C ASP A 86 -9.09 -0.70 11.35
N ALA A 87 -9.10 -0.28 10.09
CA ALA A 87 -10.24 -0.51 9.19
C ALA A 87 -10.06 -1.76 8.30
N GLY A 88 -9.00 -2.54 8.51
CA GLY A 88 -8.67 -3.68 7.65
C GLY A 88 -8.22 -3.29 6.25
N LEU A 89 -7.86 -2.03 6.03
CA LEU A 89 -7.47 -1.46 4.75
C LEU A 89 -6.18 -0.66 4.92
N ALA A 90 -5.36 -0.62 3.88
CA ALA A 90 -4.13 0.17 3.87
C ALA A 90 -3.81 0.62 2.45
N GLY A 91 -3.02 1.67 2.32
CA GLY A 91 -2.64 2.11 0.98
C GLY A 91 -1.66 3.27 0.93
N PHE A 92 -1.42 3.66 -0.32
CA PHE A 92 -0.54 4.74 -0.72
C PHE A 92 -1.39 5.88 -1.26
N PHE A 93 -1.28 7.05 -0.66
CA PHE A 93 -2.07 8.23 -1.04
C PHE A 93 -1.18 9.29 -1.67
N TYR A 94 -1.72 9.99 -2.67
CA TYR A 94 -1.08 11.21 -3.19
C TYR A 94 -0.96 12.27 -2.09
N ASP A 95 -2.09 12.53 -1.42
CA ASP A 95 -2.21 13.44 -0.29
C ASP A 95 -3.45 13.00 0.49
N LYS A 96 -3.23 12.35 1.62
CA LYS A 96 -4.29 11.69 2.38
C LYS A 96 -5.31 12.69 2.90
N PRO A 97 -6.56 12.67 2.38
CA PRO A 97 -7.61 13.51 2.92
C PRO A 97 -8.19 12.92 4.21
N ASP A 98 -8.83 13.76 5.02
CA ASP A 98 -9.71 13.30 6.08
C ASP A 98 -11.10 13.10 5.48
N TYR A 99 -11.58 11.86 5.48
CA TYR A 99 -12.89 11.55 4.94
C TYR A 99 -13.98 11.87 5.95
N ASN A 100 -15.06 12.54 5.51
CA ASN A 100 -16.28 12.62 6.28
C ASN A 100 -17.04 11.28 6.18
N ASP A 101 -18.15 11.14 6.91
CA ASP A 101 -18.90 9.88 6.96
C ASP A 101 -19.41 9.44 5.58
N GLU A 102 -19.88 10.38 4.77
CA GLU A 102 -20.37 10.08 3.41
C GLU A 102 -19.23 9.62 2.51
N GLU A 103 -18.11 10.34 2.51
CA GLU A 103 -16.92 10.01 1.74
C GLU A 103 -16.33 8.66 2.16
N TRP A 104 -16.28 8.41 3.47
CA TRP A 104 -15.81 7.14 4.01
C TRP A 104 -16.71 5.98 3.56
N GLY A 105 -18.03 6.18 3.60
CA GLY A 105 -18.97 5.19 3.09
C GLY A 105 -18.76 4.87 1.62
N LYS A 106 -18.52 5.89 0.79
CA LYS A 106 -18.19 5.71 -0.62
C LYS A 106 -16.87 4.96 -0.80
N PHE A 107 -15.86 5.27 -0.01
CA PHE A 107 -14.58 4.57 -0.04
C PHE A 107 -14.74 3.08 0.27
N CYS A 108 -15.45 2.76 1.34
CA CYS A 108 -15.67 1.38 1.76
C CYS A 108 -16.44 0.57 0.71
N ARG A 109 -17.36 1.18 -0.02
CA ARG A 109 -18.08 0.49 -1.10
C ARG A 109 -17.18 0.09 -2.26
N GLN A 110 -16.02 0.73 -2.43
CA GLN A 110 -15.05 0.38 -3.50
C GLN A 110 -14.37 -0.96 -3.24
N THR A 111 -14.45 -1.50 -2.02
CA THR A 111 -13.90 -2.83 -1.71
C THR A 111 -14.54 -3.94 -2.57
N HIS A 112 -15.72 -3.69 -3.15
CA HIS A 112 -16.34 -4.61 -4.12
C HIS A 112 -15.55 -4.73 -5.44
N ARG A 113 -14.62 -3.82 -5.72
CA ARG A 113 -13.78 -3.88 -6.93
C ARG A 113 -12.71 -4.96 -6.88
N GLY A 114 -12.51 -5.58 -5.72
CA GLY A 114 -11.52 -6.62 -5.52
C GLY A 114 -10.69 -6.36 -4.27
N LEU A 115 -9.64 -7.18 -4.09
CA LEU A 115 -8.78 -7.09 -2.93
C LEU A 115 -7.86 -5.86 -2.95
N ALA A 116 -7.57 -5.33 -4.14
CA ALA A 116 -6.74 -4.13 -4.33
C ALA A 116 -7.31 -3.29 -5.46
N TRP A 117 -7.23 -1.97 -5.35
CA TRP A 117 -7.79 -1.06 -6.36
C TRP A 117 -7.10 0.30 -6.33
N ILE A 118 -7.28 1.05 -7.41
CA ILE A 118 -6.83 2.44 -7.55
C ILE A 118 -8.06 3.34 -7.65
N ASN A 119 -8.02 4.49 -7.00
CA ASN A 119 -8.99 5.55 -7.17
C ASN A 119 -8.28 6.91 -7.30
N LYS A 120 -9.04 8.00 -7.27
CA LYS A 120 -8.49 9.36 -7.39
C LYS A 120 -7.50 9.75 -6.29
N ASP A 121 -7.51 9.06 -5.15
CA ASP A 121 -6.68 9.39 -3.99
C ASP A 121 -5.42 8.53 -3.89
N GLY A 122 -5.35 7.41 -4.61
CA GLY A 122 -4.17 6.55 -4.60
C GLY A 122 -4.43 5.07 -4.90
N PHE A 123 -3.63 4.21 -4.26
CA PHE A 123 -3.66 2.76 -4.43
C PHE A 123 -3.83 2.08 -3.07
N PHE A 124 -4.81 1.18 -2.97
CA PHE A 124 -5.25 0.57 -1.69
C PHE A 124 -5.50 -0.91 -1.80
N SER A 125 -5.50 -1.57 -0.64
CA SER A 125 -5.92 -2.97 -0.56
C SER A 125 -6.50 -3.30 0.82
N SER A 126 -7.12 -4.47 0.92
CA SER A 126 -7.31 -5.11 2.21
C SER A 126 -5.94 -5.42 2.83
N SER A 127 -5.87 -5.43 4.16
CA SER A 127 -4.62 -5.67 4.90
C SER A 127 -4.29 -7.15 5.11
N GLY A 128 -4.92 -8.03 4.36
CA GLY A 128 -4.67 -9.48 4.46
C GLY A 128 -5.17 -10.10 5.74
N TYR A 129 -4.52 -9.81 6.86
CA TYR A 129 -4.86 -10.36 8.17
C TYR A 129 -5.69 -9.41 9.05
N GLY A 130 -6.19 -8.32 8.50
CA GLY A 130 -7.04 -7.38 9.21
C GLY A 130 -6.27 -6.33 9.97
N ASP A 131 -6.76 -6.01 11.18
CA ASP A 131 -6.16 -4.97 12.00
C ASP A 131 -4.81 -5.41 12.59
N GLY A 132 -3.90 -4.47 12.75
CA GLY A 132 -2.59 -4.76 13.30
C GLY A 132 -1.55 -3.71 12.94
N PHE A 133 -0.28 -4.07 13.16
CA PHE A 133 0.87 -3.26 12.76
C PHE A 133 1.61 -3.98 11.64
N TYR A 134 1.93 -3.23 10.57
CA TYR A 134 2.57 -3.80 9.40
C TYR A 134 3.79 -2.98 8.99
N PRO A 135 4.91 -3.65 8.68
CA PRO A 135 6.13 -2.95 8.27
C PRO A 135 6.03 -2.42 6.85
N VAL A 136 6.72 -1.30 6.63
CA VAL A 136 6.88 -0.69 5.30
C VAL A 136 8.34 -0.82 4.90
N TYR A 137 8.55 -1.33 3.69
CA TYR A 137 9.87 -1.55 3.11
C TYR A 137 10.10 -0.62 1.94
N ALA A 138 11.36 -0.22 1.74
CA ALA A 138 11.74 0.66 0.64
C ALA A 138 12.98 0.15 -0.07
N LYS A 139 13.05 0.45 -1.37
CA LYS A 139 14.27 0.35 -2.17
C LYS A 139 14.73 1.76 -2.52
N ARG A 140 16.02 2.01 -2.35
CA ARG A 140 16.64 3.27 -2.74
C ARG A 140 17.58 3.05 -3.92
N ASN A 141 17.63 4.01 -4.82
CA ASN A 141 18.58 4.00 -5.92
C ASN A 141 19.97 4.48 -5.45
N GLN A 142 20.94 4.58 -6.36
CA GLN A 142 22.28 5.06 -6.04
C GLN A 142 22.27 6.50 -5.48
N GLY A 143 21.33 7.34 -5.91
CA GLY A 143 21.14 8.69 -5.39
C GLY A 143 20.42 8.74 -4.05
N ARG A 144 20.17 7.59 -3.41
CA ARG A 144 19.46 7.43 -2.13
C ARG A 144 18.00 7.85 -2.16
N LYS A 145 17.40 7.98 -3.33
CA LYS A 145 15.98 8.26 -3.47
C LYS A 145 15.20 6.94 -3.48
N ILE A 146 14.05 6.95 -2.81
CA ILE A 146 13.15 5.80 -2.81
C ILE A 146 12.53 5.63 -4.20
N THR A 147 12.64 4.43 -4.74
CA THR A 147 12.09 4.05 -6.05
C THR A 147 11.11 2.89 -5.97
N ALA A 148 10.94 2.29 -4.79
CA ALA A 148 9.92 1.29 -4.53
C ALA A 148 9.54 1.31 -3.06
N LEU A 149 8.27 1.06 -2.79
CA LEU A 149 7.71 0.92 -1.44
C LEU A 149 6.80 -0.30 -1.40
N GLU A 150 6.84 -1.03 -0.29
CA GLU A 150 5.95 -2.16 -0.03
C GLU A 150 5.40 -2.08 1.39
N ILE A 151 4.10 -2.37 1.52
CA ILE A 151 3.51 -2.71 2.81
C ILE A 151 3.40 -4.22 2.84
N ARG A 152 4.03 -4.85 3.82
CA ARG A 152 4.02 -6.32 3.98
C ARG A 152 3.13 -6.71 5.14
N PHE A 153 2.04 -7.33 4.78
CA PHE A 153 1.04 -7.77 5.75
C PHE A 153 1.36 -9.12 6.38
#